data_1c818073403ad751f120d141057bfd3d
#
_entry.id   1c818073403ad751f120d141057bfd3d
#
_cell.length_a   1.000
_cell.length_b   1.000
_cell.length_c   1.000
_cell.angle_alpha   90.00
_cell.angle_beta   90.00
_cell.angle_gamma   90.00
#
_symmetry.space_group_name_H-M   'P 1'
#
loop_
_entity.id
_entity.type
_entity.pdbx_description
1 polymer ?
#
loop_
_entity_poly.entity_id
_entity_poly.type
_entity_poly.pdbx_seq_one_letter_code
_entity_poly.pdbx_strand_id
1 'polypeptide(L)'
;MTKVAVGLKEYIILGLGMFLYAFGWTACIIPSGGMGGGATGMSMLLNAVFPAISLGQFVFIINAILLLIGGFIVGWNFGLKTIYCIIVLSIAMDAWDIWLPDGLLANGEVLTNGLLVEYTQSIDSHNILLIIMGAVIAGAGVAISFSQGGSTGGTDIVAMIINKYKTISYGKIVISSDFFIIGSSIFVANDIATGIATIIYGYI
;
A
#
# COMPACT_ATOMS: atom_id res chain seq x y z
N MET A 1 17.08 21.81 20.70
CA MET A 1 16.10 20.69 20.76
C MET A 1 16.82 19.47 21.30
N THR A 2 16.30 18.84 22.33
CA THR A 2 16.87 17.64 22.93
C THR A 2 16.78 16.46 21.94
N LYS A 3 17.75 15.54 21.94
CA LYS A 3 17.75 14.34 21.06
C LYS A 3 16.43 13.53 21.15
N VAL A 4 15.78 13.54 22.30
CA VAL A 4 14.47 12.89 22.52
C VAL A 4 13.34 13.57 21.75
N ALA A 5 13.33 14.90 21.71
CA ALA A 5 12.29 15.65 20.97
C ALA A 5 12.42 15.49 19.46
N VAL A 6 13.63 15.31 18.94
CA VAL A 6 13.87 15.02 17.52
C VAL A 6 13.35 13.62 17.19
N GLY A 7 13.64 12.61 18.00
CA GLY A 7 13.16 11.26 17.80
C GLY A 7 11.62 11.16 17.82
N LEU A 8 10.97 11.80 18.78
CA LEU A 8 9.49 11.79 18.86
C LEU A 8 8.85 12.44 17.61
N LYS A 9 9.40 13.57 17.16
CA LYS A 9 8.93 14.24 15.95
C LYS A 9 9.03 13.34 14.72
N GLU A 10 10.15 12.63 14.56
CA GLU A 10 10.35 11.68 13.45
C GLU A 10 9.29 10.58 13.44
N TYR A 11 9.00 9.96 14.60
CA TYR A 11 7.99 8.90 14.70
C TYR A 11 6.56 9.41 14.46
N ILE A 12 6.23 10.65 14.87
CA ILE A 12 4.94 11.25 14.54
C ILE A 12 4.81 11.46 13.01
N ILE A 13 5.85 11.97 12.37
CA ILE A 13 5.85 12.19 10.91
C ILE A 13 5.76 10.85 10.18
N LEU A 14 6.49 9.83 10.62
CA LEU A 14 6.39 8.46 10.10
C LEU A 14 4.96 7.92 10.21
N GLY A 15 4.34 8.08 11.37
CA GLY A 15 2.96 7.64 11.61
C GLY A 15 1.96 8.33 10.70
N LEU A 16 2.07 9.65 10.54
CA LEU A 16 1.22 10.42 9.62
C LEU A 16 1.41 9.98 8.16
N GLY A 17 2.66 9.73 7.74
CA GLY A 17 2.97 9.22 6.40
C GLY A 17 2.34 7.85 6.15
N MET A 18 2.43 6.92 7.10
CA MET A 18 1.82 5.59 6.98
C MET A 18 0.30 5.63 7.01
N PHE A 19 -0.29 6.51 7.82
CA PHE A 19 -1.73 6.70 7.88
C PHE A 19 -2.29 7.27 6.57
N LEU A 20 -1.56 8.21 5.96
CA LEU A 20 -1.89 8.77 4.66
C LEU A 20 -1.74 7.73 3.53
N TYR A 21 -0.67 6.92 3.58
CA TYR A 21 -0.47 5.81 2.65
C TYR A 21 -1.62 4.81 2.74
N ALA A 22 -1.99 4.38 3.94
CA ALA A 22 -3.12 3.47 4.17
C ALA A 22 -4.43 4.05 3.61
N PHE A 23 -4.70 5.35 3.84
CA PHE A 23 -5.88 6.02 3.29
C PHE A 23 -5.93 5.96 1.76
N GLY A 24 -4.84 6.28 1.07
CA GLY A 24 -4.78 6.20 -0.39
C GLY A 24 -5.14 4.82 -0.92
N TRP A 25 -4.72 3.77 -0.22
CA TRP A 25 -5.05 2.39 -0.58
C TRP A 25 -6.48 2.01 -0.25
N THR A 26 -6.87 2.07 1.01
CA THR A 26 -8.15 1.51 1.48
C THR A 26 -9.35 2.39 1.12
N ALA A 27 -9.17 3.71 1.05
CA ALA A 27 -10.26 4.61 0.73
C ALA A 27 -10.42 4.90 -0.76
N CYS A 28 -9.35 4.78 -1.56
CA CYS A 28 -9.37 5.19 -2.97
C CYS A 28 -9.08 4.03 -3.93
N ILE A 29 -7.92 3.38 -3.80
CA ILE A 29 -7.44 2.43 -4.82
C ILE A 29 -8.23 1.12 -4.78
N ILE A 30 -8.35 0.51 -3.61
CA ILE A 30 -9.00 -0.81 -3.45
C ILE A 30 -10.47 -0.77 -3.83
N PRO A 31 -11.30 0.16 -3.34
CA PRO A 31 -12.71 0.23 -3.70
C PRO A 31 -12.95 0.48 -5.19
N SER A 32 -11.98 1.14 -5.85
CA SER A 32 -12.04 1.42 -7.30
C SER A 32 -11.59 0.24 -8.18
N GLY A 33 -11.32 -0.93 -7.59
CA GLY A 33 -10.84 -2.11 -8.31
C GLY A 33 -9.36 -2.04 -8.68
N GLY A 34 -8.63 -1.04 -8.18
CA GLY A 34 -7.19 -0.91 -8.39
C GLY A 34 -6.41 -1.98 -7.64
N MET A 35 -5.32 -2.41 -8.22
CA MET A 35 -4.39 -3.35 -7.60
C MET A 35 -2.99 -2.76 -7.58
N GLY A 36 -2.27 -3.01 -6.51
CA GLY A 36 -0.89 -2.56 -6.39
C GLY A 36 0.12 -3.68 -6.46
N GLY A 37 1.37 -3.25 -6.49
CA GLY A 37 2.51 -4.13 -6.32
C GLY A 37 2.94 -4.25 -4.85
N GLY A 38 4.13 -4.79 -4.65
CA GLY A 38 4.76 -4.90 -3.35
C GLY A 38 4.04 -5.79 -2.36
N ALA A 39 4.32 -5.58 -1.06
CA ALA A 39 3.67 -6.36 0.00
C ALA A 39 2.17 -6.07 0.08
N THR A 40 1.74 -4.84 -0.20
CA THR A 40 0.32 -4.48 -0.21
C THR A 40 -0.43 -5.25 -1.30
N GLY A 41 0.09 -5.27 -2.54
CA GLY A 41 -0.52 -6.04 -3.63
C GLY A 41 -0.56 -7.54 -3.36
N MET A 42 0.52 -8.10 -2.82
CA MET A 42 0.53 -9.51 -2.39
C MET A 42 -0.52 -9.77 -1.29
N SER A 43 -0.68 -8.83 -0.35
CA SER A 43 -1.69 -8.91 0.70
C SER A 43 -3.11 -8.87 0.14
N MET A 44 -3.36 -8.04 -0.89
CA MET A 44 -4.65 -8.00 -1.58
C MET A 44 -4.99 -9.34 -2.25
N LEU A 45 -4.02 -9.96 -2.92
CA LEU A 45 -4.19 -11.30 -3.52
C LEU A 45 -4.53 -12.36 -2.47
N LEU A 46 -3.82 -12.35 -1.35
CA LEU A 46 -4.08 -13.31 -0.26
C LEU A 46 -5.41 -13.04 0.43
N ASN A 47 -5.79 -11.79 0.64
CA ASN A 47 -7.09 -11.43 1.22
C ASN A 47 -8.25 -11.88 0.31
N ALA A 48 -8.11 -11.76 -1.02
CA ALA A 48 -9.12 -12.25 -1.96
C ALA A 48 -9.30 -13.78 -1.89
N VAL A 49 -8.22 -14.53 -1.62
CA VAL A 49 -8.28 -16.00 -1.46
C VAL A 49 -8.73 -16.40 -0.04
N PHE A 50 -8.36 -15.64 0.97
CA PHE A 50 -8.64 -15.89 2.38
C PHE A 50 -9.32 -14.69 3.05
N PRO A 51 -10.62 -14.43 2.80
CA PRO A 51 -11.31 -13.23 3.29
C PRO A 51 -11.48 -13.17 4.81
N ALA A 52 -11.24 -14.28 5.51
CA ALA A 52 -11.30 -14.35 6.98
C ALA A 52 -10.17 -13.56 7.68
N ILE A 53 -9.11 -13.23 6.96
CA ILE A 53 -7.96 -12.48 7.47
C ILE A 53 -7.99 -11.09 6.85
N SER A 54 -7.93 -10.03 7.67
CA SER A 54 -7.99 -8.65 7.16
C SER A 54 -6.78 -8.28 6.29
N LEU A 55 -6.96 -7.27 5.45
CA LEU A 55 -5.88 -6.77 4.58
C LEU A 55 -4.68 -6.30 5.42
N GLY A 56 -4.93 -5.55 6.50
CA GLY A 56 -3.87 -5.08 7.38
C GLY A 56 -3.11 -6.22 8.06
N GLN A 57 -3.81 -7.29 8.44
CA GLN A 57 -3.17 -8.48 8.99
C GLN A 57 -2.24 -9.15 7.98
N PHE A 58 -2.65 -9.30 6.71
CA PHE A 58 -1.76 -9.82 5.66
C PHE A 58 -0.57 -8.90 5.41
N VAL A 59 -0.78 -7.59 5.36
CA VAL A 59 0.30 -6.59 5.23
C VAL A 59 1.30 -6.76 6.38
N PHE A 60 0.81 -6.93 7.61
CA PHE A 60 1.68 -7.17 8.76
C PHE A 60 2.47 -8.47 8.63
N ILE A 61 1.81 -9.59 8.32
CA ILE A 61 2.44 -10.92 8.22
C ILE A 61 3.53 -10.93 7.15
N ILE A 62 3.21 -10.46 5.94
CA ILE A 62 4.17 -10.44 4.82
C ILE A 62 5.36 -9.57 5.18
N ASN A 63 5.12 -8.37 5.69
CA ASN A 63 6.19 -7.45 6.05
C ASN A 63 7.03 -7.95 7.23
N ALA A 64 6.43 -8.64 8.21
CA ALA A 64 7.17 -9.26 9.30
C ALA A 64 8.12 -10.35 8.79
N ILE A 65 7.65 -11.20 7.87
CA ILE A 65 8.49 -12.24 7.24
C ILE A 65 9.64 -11.59 6.46
N LEU A 66 9.33 -10.59 5.62
CA LEU A 66 10.35 -9.88 4.84
C LEU A 66 11.36 -9.16 5.73
N LEU A 67 10.90 -8.55 6.83
CA LEU A 67 11.75 -7.87 7.80
C LEU A 67 12.69 -8.84 8.51
N LEU A 68 12.20 -10.01 8.91
CA LEU A 68 13.03 -11.06 9.49
C LEU A 68 14.11 -11.51 8.50
N ILE A 69 13.74 -11.83 7.27
CA ILE A 69 14.67 -12.22 6.22
C ILE A 69 15.70 -11.10 5.96
N GLY A 70 15.22 -9.87 5.80
CA GLY A 70 16.07 -8.69 5.58
C GLY A 70 17.01 -8.42 6.74
N GLY A 71 16.52 -8.55 7.97
CA GLY A 71 17.33 -8.40 9.20
C GLY A 71 18.47 -9.40 9.30
N PHE A 72 18.22 -10.67 8.95
CA PHE A 72 19.27 -11.70 8.91
C PHE A 72 20.26 -11.51 7.77
N ILE A 73 19.79 -11.06 6.60
CA ILE A 73 20.64 -10.94 5.41
C ILE A 73 21.39 -9.61 5.40
N VAL A 74 20.70 -8.49 5.60
CA VAL A 74 21.25 -7.13 5.43
C VAL A 74 21.77 -6.58 6.76
N GLY A 75 21.12 -6.94 7.86
CA GLY A 75 21.40 -6.44 9.19
C GLY A 75 20.23 -5.62 9.76
N TRP A 76 20.24 -5.42 11.08
CA TRP A 76 19.12 -4.81 11.81
C TRP A 76 19.17 -3.27 11.90
N ASN A 77 20.15 -2.62 11.27
CA ASN A 77 20.38 -1.17 11.41
C ASN A 77 19.22 -0.28 10.91
N PHE A 78 18.35 -0.80 10.04
CA PHE A 78 17.17 -0.08 9.54
C PHE A 78 15.87 -0.46 10.28
N GLY A 79 15.97 -1.39 11.27
CA GLY A 79 14.83 -2.15 11.78
C GLY A 79 13.78 -1.35 12.54
N LEU A 80 14.14 -0.50 13.51
CA LEU A 80 13.15 0.07 14.43
C LEU A 80 12.13 0.99 13.76
N LYS A 81 12.57 1.87 12.87
CA LYS A 81 11.66 2.76 12.12
C LYS A 81 10.77 1.99 11.16
N THR A 82 11.34 0.98 10.51
CA THR A 82 10.58 0.09 9.59
C THR A 82 9.56 -0.75 10.34
N ILE A 83 9.92 -1.32 11.51
CA ILE A 83 8.99 -2.04 12.38
C ILE A 83 7.81 -1.13 12.76
N TYR A 84 8.11 0.08 13.20
CA TYR A 84 7.08 1.06 13.54
C TYR A 84 6.16 1.37 12.35
N CYS A 85 6.74 1.62 11.18
CA CYS A 85 5.96 1.88 9.95
C CYS A 85 5.04 0.71 9.59
N ILE A 86 5.54 -0.54 9.66
CA ILE A 86 4.76 -1.74 9.35
C ILE A 86 3.57 -1.88 10.32
N ILE A 87 3.79 -1.69 11.62
CA ILE A 87 2.74 -1.78 12.63
C ILE A 87 1.69 -0.69 12.40
N VAL A 88 2.12 0.57 12.23
CA VAL A 88 1.19 1.69 12.00
C VAL A 88 0.42 1.50 10.70
N LEU A 89 1.08 1.08 9.62
CA LEU A 89 0.45 0.82 8.33
C LEU A 89 -0.64 -0.24 8.44
N SER A 90 -0.32 -1.38 9.07
CA SER A 90 -1.28 -2.49 9.20
C SER A 90 -2.51 -2.09 10.00
N ILE A 91 -2.32 -1.42 11.14
CA ILE A 91 -3.42 -0.92 11.96
C ILE A 91 -4.22 0.16 11.20
N ALA A 92 -3.54 1.05 10.49
CA ALA A 92 -4.20 2.11 9.73
C ALA A 92 -5.05 1.57 8.57
N MET A 93 -4.59 0.52 7.88
CA MET A 93 -5.39 -0.14 6.84
C MET A 93 -6.67 -0.75 7.39
N ASP A 94 -6.58 -1.50 8.48
CA ASP A 94 -7.77 -2.06 9.13
C ASP A 94 -8.70 -0.97 9.71
N ALA A 95 -8.13 0.10 10.26
CA ALA A 95 -8.92 1.21 10.77
C ALA A 95 -9.69 1.95 9.65
N TRP A 96 -9.04 2.20 8.51
CA TRP A 96 -9.70 2.82 7.36
C TRP A 96 -10.77 1.92 6.76
N ASP A 97 -10.55 0.60 6.68
CA ASP A 97 -11.52 -0.36 6.20
C ASP A 97 -12.79 -0.40 7.09
N ILE A 98 -12.61 -0.29 8.41
CA ILE A 98 -13.74 -0.19 9.36
C ILE A 98 -14.47 1.15 9.24
N TRP A 99 -13.75 2.27 9.08
CA TRP A 99 -14.34 3.62 9.04
C TRP A 99 -14.96 3.96 7.69
N LEU A 100 -14.43 3.42 6.61
CA LEU A 100 -14.84 3.65 5.23
C LEU A 100 -14.92 2.30 4.48
N PRO A 101 -15.85 1.42 4.83
CA PRO A 101 -15.90 0.05 4.26
C PRO A 101 -16.08 0.04 2.74
N ASP A 102 -16.74 1.06 2.16
CA ASP A 102 -16.89 1.26 0.72
C ASP A 102 -15.89 2.28 0.16
N GLY A 103 -14.90 2.69 0.96
CA GLY A 103 -13.97 3.74 0.63
C GLY A 103 -14.67 5.08 0.42
N LEU A 104 -14.18 5.86 -0.56
CA LEU A 104 -14.82 7.12 -0.97
C LEU A 104 -15.99 6.89 -1.95
N LEU A 105 -16.32 5.64 -2.28
CA LEU A 105 -17.38 5.23 -3.20
C LEU A 105 -18.63 4.73 -2.46
N ALA A 106 -19.04 5.34 -1.36
CA ALA A 106 -20.25 4.92 -0.67
C ALA A 106 -21.49 5.04 -1.60
N ASN A 107 -22.15 3.91 -1.88
CA ASN A 107 -23.37 3.82 -2.70
C ASN A 107 -23.24 4.35 -4.16
N GLY A 108 -22.05 4.35 -4.74
CA GLY A 108 -21.81 4.93 -6.07
C GLY A 108 -21.71 6.45 -6.07
N GLU A 109 -21.63 7.08 -4.91
CA GLU A 109 -21.47 8.51 -4.74
C GLU A 109 -20.11 8.83 -4.11
N VAL A 110 -19.43 9.85 -4.61
CA VAL A 110 -18.18 10.33 -3.99
C VAL A 110 -18.49 11.19 -2.79
N LEU A 111 -17.99 10.82 -1.62
CA LEU A 111 -18.07 11.62 -0.40
C LEU A 111 -17.14 12.84 -0.50
N THR A 112 -17.59 13.92 -1.14
CA THR A 112 -16.90 15.20 -1.14
C THR A 112 -17.71 16.23 -0.38
N ASN A 113 -17.36 16.47 0.91
CA ASN A 113 -17.84 17.61 1.75
C ASN A 113 -19.36 17.89 1.70
N GLY A 114 -20.20 16.87 1.68
CA GLY A 114 -21.65 17.03 1.57
C GLY A 114 -22.14 17.49 0.21
N LEU A 115 -21.27 17.67 -0.76
CA LEU A 115 -21.65 17.80 -2.16
C LEU A 115 -21.78 16.40 -2.76
N LEU A 116 -22.98 15.84 -2.66
CA LEU A 116 -23.35 14.64 -3.39
C LEU A 116 -23.37 15.01 -4.87
N VAL A 117 -22.33 14.70 -5.59
CA VAL A 117 -22.38 14.73 -7.04
C VAL A 117 -23.07 13.44 -7.45
N GLU A 118 -24.34 13.56 -7.81
CA GLU A 118 -25.14 12.48 -8.37
C GLU A 118 -24.41 11.96 -9.63
N TYR A 119 -23.77 10.80 -9.50
CA TYR A 119 -22.91 10.26 -10.53
C TYR A 119 -23.72 9.37 -11.46
N THR A 120 -24.04 9.89 -12.65
CA THR A 120 -24.62 9.12 -13.75
C THR A 120 -23.54 8.24 -14.40
N GLN A 121 -23.61 6.96 -14.10
CA GLN A 121 -23.21 5.79 -14.90
C GLN A 121 -22.11 5.92 -15.99
N SER A 122 -20.93 6.42 -15.64
CA SER A 122 -19.71 6.03 -16.36
C SER A 122 -18.68 5.54 -15.35
N ILE A 123 -18.86 4.32 -14.91
CA ILE A 123 -18.10 3.66 -13.83
C ILE A 123 -16.59 3.71 -14.08
N ASP A 124 -16.13 3.65 -15.33
CA ASP A 124 -14.71 3.51 -15.65
C ASP A 124 -13.87 4.78 -15.43
N SER A 125 -14.35 5.95 -15.81
CA SER A 125 -13.58 7.20 -15.68
C SER A 125 -13.44 7.65 -14.22
N HIS A 126 -14.41 7.32 -13.40
CA HIS A 126 -14.42 7.69 -11.99
C HIS A 126 -13.45 6.83 -11.17
N ASN A 127 -13.45 5.54 -11.44
CA ASN A 127 -12.51 4.59 -10.81
C ASN A 127 -11.06 4.97 -11.14
N ILE A 128 -10.77 5.35 -12.39
CA ILE A 128 -9.44 5.81 -12.79
C ILE A 128 -9.04 7.08 -12.00
N LEU A 129 -9.94 8.05 -11.86
CA LEU A 129 -9.66 9.28 -11.12
C LEU A 129 -9.34 8.99 -9.65
N LEU A 130 -10.11 8.11 -9.00
CA LEU A 130 -9.89 7.71 -7.61
C LEU A 130 -8.59 6.92 -7.45
N ILE A 131 -8.25 6.06 -8.41
CA ILE A 131 -6.97 5.35 -8.42
C ILE A 131 -5.81 6.34 -8.51
N ILE A 132 -5.86 7.31 -9.44
CA ILE A 132 -4.84 8.34 -9.59
C ILE A 132 -4.72 9.18 -8.30
N MET A 133 -5.85 9.63 -7.75
CA MET A 133 -5.88 10.39 -6.51
C MET A 133 -5.28 9.58 -5.35
N GLY A 134 -5.70 8.32 -5.21
CA GLY A 134 -5.18 7.39 -4.20
C GLY A 134 -3.67 7.15 -4.35
N ALA A 135 -3.19 7.00 -5.59
CA ALA A 135 -1.77 6.82 -5.87
C ALA A 135 -0.95 8.06 -5.49
N VAL A 136 -1.44 9.27 -5.76
CA VAL A 136 -0.79 10.52 -5.35
C VAL A 136 -0.75 10.64 -3.83
N ILE A 137 -1.85 10.34 -3.14
CA ILE A 137 -1.93 10.38 -1.67
C ILE A 137 -1.00 9.33 -1.06
N ALA A 138 -1.05 8.10 -1.54
CA ALA A 138 -0.19 7.02 -1.06
C ALA A 138 1.30 7.34 -1.33
N GLY A 139 1.62 7.85 -2.52
CA GLY A 139 2.98 8.28 -2.87
C GLY A 139 3.49 9.38 -1.95
N ALA A 140 2.66 10.36 -1.62
CA ALA A 140 3.01 11.41 -0.65
C ALA A 140 3.28 10.80 0.74
N GLY A 141 2.45 9.85 1.20
CA GLY A 141 2.64 9.13 2.47
C GLY A 141 3.98 8.40 2.52
N VAL A 142 4.32 7.68 1.45
CA VAL A 142 5.63 7.00 1.31
C VAL A 142 6.78 8.00 1.33
N ALA A 143 6.69 9.08 0.56
CA ALA A 143 7.74 10.11 0.49
C ALA A 143 8.00 10.78 1.85
N ILE A 144 6.92 11.08 2.60
CA ILE A 144 7.02 11.60 3.97
C ILE A 144 7.77 10.61 4.86
N SER A 145 7.43 9.33 4.79
CA SER A 145 8.06 8.29 5.62
C SER A 145 9.53 8.08 5.26
N PHE A 146 9.86 8.05 3.97
CA PHE A 146 11.24 7.92 3.51
C PHE A 146 12.09 9.12 3.92
N SER A 147 11.53 10.34 3.97
CA SER A 147 12.24 11.53 4.44
C SER A 147 12.72 11.43 5.90
N GLN A 148 12.06 10.58 6.70
CA GLN A 148 12.43 10.30 8.08
C GLN A 148 13.26 9.00 8.25
N GLY A 149 13.63 8.36 7.14
CA GLY A 149 14.38 7.10 7.11
C GLY A 149 13.54 5.89 7.53
N GLY A 150 12.22 5.97 7.35
CA GLY A 150 11.31 4.84 7.43
C GLY A 150 11.19 4.12 6.09
N SER A 151 10.48 2.99 6.08
CA SER A 151 10.15 2.21 4.89
C SER A 151 8.76 1.60 5.08
N THR A 152 8.03 1.41 3.99
CA THR A 152 6.74 0.70 4.01
C THR A 152 6.90 -0.80 4.27
N GLY A 153 8.14 -1.28 4.30
CA GLY A 153 8.43 -2.72 4.25
C GLY A 153 8.43 -3.22 2.80
N GLY A 154 7.74 -4.32 2.54
CA GLY A 154 7.45 -4.78 1.18
C GLY A 154 8.67 -4.91 0.27
N THR A 155 8.50 -4.43 -0.96
CA THR A 155 9.54 -4.45 -2.00
C THR A 155 10.77 -3.64 -1.65
N ASP A 156 10.69 -2.71 -0.70
CA ASP A 156 11.82 -1.96 -0.17
C ASP A 156 12.85 -2.92 0.46
N ILE A 157 12.37 -3.86 1.27
CA ILE A 157 13.22 -4.88 1.91
C ILE A 157 13.79 -5.82 0.86
N VAL A 158 12.97 -6.24 -0.11
CA VAL A 158 13.43 -7.08 -1.23
C VAL A 158 14.53 -6.38 -2.02
N ALA A 159 14.35 -5.08 -2.30
CA ALA A 159 15.35 -4.28 -2.99
C ALA A 159 16.67 -4.18 -2.19
N MET A 160 16.59 -4.00 -0.87
CA MET A 160 17.76 -3.99 0.00
C MET A 160 18.49 -5.34 0.01
N ILE A 161 17.77 -6.45 0.06
CA ILE A 161 18.34 -7.79 -0.01
C ILE A 161 19.09 -8.01 -1.33
N ILE A 162 18.45 -7.69 -2.46
CA ILE A 162 19.04 -7.85 -3.80
C ILE A 162 20.27 -6.96 -3.95
N ASN A 163 20.19 -5.70 -3.50
CA ASN A 163 21.30 -4.76 -3.59
C ASN A 163 22.52 -5.14 -2.74
N LYS A 164 22.36 -5.98 -1.74
CA LYS A 164 23.50 -6.55 -1.00
C LYS A 164 24.39 -7.43 -1.89
N TYR A 165 23.81 -8.12 -2.87
CA TYR A 165 24.51 -9.06 -3.72
C TYR A 165 24.76 -8.54 -5.14
N LYS A 166 23.90 -7.64 -5.65
CA LYS A 166 23.97 -7.09 -7.00
C LYS A 166 23.57 -5.63 -7.00
N THR A 167 24.37 -4.77 -7.61
CA THR A 167 24.11 -3.33 -7.78
C THR A 167 23.03 -3.11 -8.86
N ILE A 168 21.77 -3.33 -8.52
CA ILE A 168 20.62 -3.09 -9.41
C ILE A 168 19.88 -1.86 -8.90
N SER A 169 19.41 -0.99 -9.80
CA SER A 169 18.66 0.18 -9.35
C SER A 169 17.37 -0.24 -8.63
N TYR A 170 17.07 0.43 -7.53
CA TYR A 170 15.88 0.19 -6.70
C TYR A 170 14.60 0.14 -7.54
N GLY A 171 14.39 1.13 -8.42
CA GLY A 171 13.20 1.17 -9.28
C GLY A 171 13.03 -0.04 -10.19
N LYS A 172 14.14 -0.61 -10.71
CA LYS A 172 14.05 -1.83 -11.53
C LYS A 172 13.54 -3.02 -10.73
N ILE A 173 13.96 -3.15 -9.47
CA ILE A 173 13.52 -4.24 -8.60
C ILE A 173 12.04 -4.09 -8.28
N VAL A 174 11.62 -2.88 -7.90
CA VAL A 174 10.21 -2.58 -7.59
C VAL A 174 9.32 -2.86 -8.81
N ILE A 175 9.62 -2.28 -9.97
CA ILE A 175 8.84 -2.48 -11.20
C ILE A 175 8.77 -3.97 -11.59
N SER A 176 9.88 -4.71 -11.46
CA SER A 176 9.87 -6.15 -11.77
C SER A 176 9.00 -6.93 -10.80
N SER A 177 9.08 -6.64 -9.50
CA SER A 177 8.24 -7.28 -8.47
C SER A 177 6.76 -6.98 -8.71
N ASP A 178 6.44 -5.73 -8.99
CA ASP A 178 5.08 -5.27 -9.22
C ASP A 178 4.50 -5.90 -10.49
N PHE A 179 5.30 -6.04 -11.54
CA PHE A 179 4.89 -6.76 -12.76
C PHE A 179 4.38 -8.17 -12.45
N PHE A 180 5.10 -8.93 -11.64
CA PHE A 180 4.69 -10.29 -11.28
C PHE A 180 3.47 -10.30 -10.37
N ILE A 181 3.41 -9.41 -9.39
CA ILE A 181 2.31 -9.36 -8.41
C ILE A 181 1.01 -8.92 -9.10
N ILE A 182 1.03 -7.81 -9.84
CA ILE A 182 -0.13 -7.30 -10.56
C ILE A 182 -0.55 -8.30 -11.65
N GLY A 183 0.42 -8.86 -12.40
CA GLY A 183 0.12 -9.87 -13.41
C GLY A 183 -0.53 -11.14 -12.84
N SER A 184 -0.22 -11.50 -11.59
CA SER A 184 -0.84 -12.66 -10.93
C SER A 184 -2.29 -12.42 -10.50
N SER A 185 -2.78 -11.19 -10.51
CA SER A 185 -4.17 -10.87 -10.19
C SER A 185 -5.18 -11.57 -11.11
N ILE A 186 -4.77 -11.88 -12.35
CA ILE A 186 -5.62 -12.59 -13.31
C ILE A 186 -6.04 -13.98 -12.81
N PHE A 187 -5.22 -14.63 -11.97
CA PHE A 187 -5.54 -15.94 -11.42
C PHE A 187 -6.52 -15.90 -10.25
N VAL A 188 -6.70 -14.72 -9.66
CA VAL A 188 -7.60 -14.50 -8.51
C VAL A 188 -8.90 -13.83 -8.95
N ALA A 189 -8.92 -13.20 -10.12
CA ALA A 189 -10.10 -12.56 -10.67
C ALA A 189 -11.19 -13.59 -11.00
N ASN A 190 -12.47 -13.22 -10.78
CA ASN A 190 -13.61 -14.08 -11.05
C ASN A 190 -13.82 -14.35 -12.55
N ASP A 191 -13.37 -13.44 -13.40
CA ASP A 191 -13.43 -13.56 -14.85
C ASP A 191 -12.22 -12.85 -15.52
N ILE A 192 -11.99 -13.16 -16.79
CA ILE A 192 -10.83 -12.65 -17.54
C ILE A 192 -10.93 -11.13 -17.75
N ALA A 193 -12.15 -10.59 -17.95
CA ALA A 193 -12.32 -9.16 -18.19
C ALA A 193 -11.98 -8.35 -16.94
N THR A 194 -12.46 -8.79 -15.77
CA THR A 194 -12.11 -8.20 -14.48
C THR A 194 -10.60 -8.31 -14.20
N GLY A 195 -9.99 -9.46 -14.50
CA GLY A 195 -8.55 -9.64 -14.35
C GLY A 195 -7.74 -8.68 -15.22
N ILE A 196 -8.12 -8.49 -16.47
CA ILE A 196 -7.47 -7.52 -17.37
C ILE A 196 -7.67 -6.09 -16.89
N ALA A 197 -8.88 -5.71 -16.46
CA ALA A 197 -9.16 -4.38 -15.92
C ALA A 197 -8.29 -4.09 -14.68
N THR A 198 -8.20 -5.04 -13.77
CA THR A 198 -7.37 -4.92 -12.57
C THR A 198 -5.88 -4.76 -12.90
N ILE A 199 -5.38 -5.46 -13.92
CA ILE A 199 -4.02 -5.28 -14.42
C ILE A 199 -3.82 -3.88 -14.99
N ILE A 200 -4.73 -3.39 -15.81
CA ILE A 200 -4.67 -2.03 -16.38
C ILE A 200 -4.65 -1.00 -15.26
N TYR A 201 -5.55 -1.10 -14.29
CA TYR A 201 -5.62 -0.17 -13.16
C TYR A 201 -4.39 -0.24 -12.25
N GLY A 202 -3.75 -1.40 -12.15
CA GLY A 202 -2.53 -1.56 -11.37
C GLY A 202 -1.29 -0.92 -12.01
N TYR A 203 -1.33 -0.66 -13.33
CA TYR A 203 -0.22 0.00 -14.05
C TYR A 203 -0.46 1.49 -14.34
N ILE A 204 -1.61 2.05 -14.01
CA ILE A 204 -1.90 3.50 -14.04
C ILE A 204 -1.31 4.17 -12.80
#